data_363e50ca28f0674f440d41c5ae9b0ed1
#
_entry.id   363e50ca28f0674f440d41c5ae9b0ed1
#
_cell.length_a   1.000
_cell.length_b   1.000
_cell.length_c   1.000
_cell.angle_alpha   90.00
_cell.angle_beta   90.00
_cell.angle_gamma   90.00
#
_symmetry.space_group_name_H-M   'P 1'
#
loop_
_entity.id
_entity.type
_entity.pdbx_description
1 polymer ?
#
loop_
_entity_poly.entity_id
_entity_poly.type
_entity_poly.pdbx_seq_one_letter_code
_entity_poly.pdbx_strand_id
1 'polypeptide(L)'
;MTKKQRALEVIERLKKEYPDAGCTLDYDQAWKLLVSVRLAAPCTDERGNKIVEVLYDKYPTVDALADADVVDIEEIVRPCGLGKSKARDISACMKILKEEYGGKVPDDFDALLKLPGVGRKSANLIMGDVFGKPAIVTDTHCIRLVNRIGLVDGIKEPKKVEMALWKIIPPEEGSDLCHRLVYHGRDVCTARTKPHCDKCCLEDICKKQGV
;
A
#
# COMPACT_ATOMS: atom_id res chain seq x y z
N MET A 1 -2.42 11.54 27.87
CA MET A 1 -1.71 11.54 26.56
C MET A 1 -2.66 11.99 25.46
N THR A 2 -2.35 13.03 24.72
CA THR A 2 -3.12 13.47 23.53
C THR A 2 -2.92 12.50 22.36
N LYS A 3 -3.79 12.57 21.34
CA LYS A 3 -3.62 11.72 20.12
C LYS A 3 -2.30 11.97 19.43
N LYS A 4 -1.85 13.24 19.34
CA LYS A 4 -0.57 13.61 18.74
C LYS A 4 0.61 13.03 19.53
N GLN A 5 0.61 13.15 20.85
CA GLN A 5 1.66 12.54 21.69
C GLN A 5 1.68 11.01 21.55
N ARG A 6 0.50 10.37 21.51
CA ARG A 6 0.41 8.92 21.27
C ARG A 6 0.96 8.54 19.89
N ALA A 7 0.64 9.31 18.85
CA ALA A 7 1.14 9.04 17.50
C ALA A 7 2.67 9.08 17.44
N LEU A 8 3.30 10.07 18.04
CA LEU A 8 4.77 10.17 18.10
C LEU A 8 5.39 8.99 18.86
N GLU A 9 4.82 8.60 19.99
CA GLU A 9 5.30 7.45 20.75
C GLU A 9 5.12 6.12 19.98
N VAL A 10 4.01 5.96 19.26
CA VAL A 10 3.77 4.80 18.38
C VAL A 10 4.83 4.73 17.28
N ILE A 11 5.13 5.87 16.63
CA ILE A 11 6.16 5.95 15.59
C ILE A 11 7.50 5.49 16.14
N GLU A 12 7.96 6.04 17.28
CA GLU A 12 9.26 5.72 17.85
C GLU A 12 9.38 4.25 18.28
N ARG A 13 8.32 3.67 18.85
CA ARG A 13 8.32 2.25 19.26
C ARG A 13 8.30 1.31 18.06
N LEU A 14 7.49 1.60 17.05
CA LEU A 14 7.43 0.79 15.83
C LEU A 14 8.71 0.92 14.98
N LYS A 15 9.41 2.06 15.02
CA LYS A 15 10.75 2.20 14.42
C LYS A 15 11.76 1.24 15.03
N LYS A 16 11.73 1.09 16.34
CA LYS A 16 12.63 0.17 17.06
C LYS A 16 12.27 -1.29 16.82
N GLU A 17 10.97 -1.60 16.76
CA GLU A 17 10.48 -2.97 16.57
C GLU A 17 10.66 -3.46 15.13
N TYR A 18 10.45 -2.56 14.14
CA TYR A 18 10.49 -2.86 12.70
C TYR A 18 11.40 -1.84 11.97
N PRO A 19 12.73 -1.86 12.21
CA PRO A 19 13.64 -0.87 11.62
C PRO A 19 13.69 -0.95 10.10
N ASP A 20 13.54 -2.15 9.53
CA ASP A 20 13.67 -2.43 8.09
C ASP A 20 12.31 -2.62 7.39
N ALA A 21 11.21 -2.20 8.03
CA ALA A 21 9.89 -2.33 7.43
C ALA A 21 9.74 -1.43 6.20
N GLY A 22 9.39 -2.04 5.08
CA GLY A 22 9.18 -1.37 3.80
C GLY A 22 8.09 -2.05 2.98
N CYS A 23 7.99 -1.68 1.72
CA CYS A 23 7.06 -2.31 0.79
C CYS A 23 7.34 -3.81 0.64
N THR A 24 6.30 -4.63 0.73
CA THR A 24 6.40 -6.10 0.58
C THR A 24 6.18 -6.56 -0.86
N LEU A 25 5.93 -5.64 -1.79
CA LEU A 25 5.79 -5.91 -3.21
C LEU A 25 7.14 -5.77 -3.90
N ASP A 26 7.48 -6.71 -4.78
CA ASP A 26 8.72 -6.68 -5.54
C ASP A 26 8.61 -5.70 -6.71
N TYR A 27 9.55 -4.76 -6.78
CA TYR A 27 9.71 -3.83 -7.89
C TYR A 27 11.13 -3.25 -7.92
N ASP A 28 11.60 -2.94 -9.11
CA ASP A 28 12.87 -2.24 -9.38
C ASP A 28 12.63 -0.93 -10.16
N GLN A 29 11.40 -0.73 -10.65
CA GLN A 29 10.96 0.44 -11.41
C GLN A 29 9.57 0.87 -10.95
N ALA A 30 9.29 2.18 -11.01
CA ALA A 30 8.03 2.76 -10.57
C ALA A 30 6.78 2.15 -11.23
N TRP A 31 6.82 1.90 -12.54
CA TRP A 31 5.70 1.30 -13.26
C TRP A 31 5.42 -0.16 -12.82
N LYS A 32 6.45 -0.90 -12.43
CA LYS A 32 6.28 -2.24 -11.87
C LYS A 32 5.53 -2.21 -10.54
N LEU A 33 5.83 -1.23 -9.67
CA LEU A 33 5.07 -1.07 -8.43
C LEU A 33 3.58 -0.77 -8.72
N LEU A 34 3.25 0.07 -9.72
CA LEU A 34 1.86 0.30 -10.13
C LEU A 34 1.14 -1.00 -10.49
N VAL A 35 1.77 -1.86 -11.27
CA VAL A 35 1.22 -3.17 -11.66
C VAL A 35 1.07 -4.09 -10.44
N SER A 36 2.12 -4.20 -9.61
CA SER A 36 2.13 -5.05 -8.41
C SER A 36 1.03 -4.65 -7.44
N VAL A 37 0.84 -3.35 -7.19
CA VAL A 37 -0.24 -2.84 -6.34
C VAL A 37 -1.62 -3.18 -6.91
N ARG A 38 -1.80 -3.09 -8.24
CA ARG A 38 -3.07 -3.46 -8.88
C ARG A 38 -3.35 -4.96 -8.73
N LEU A 39 -2.32 -5.79 -8.73
CA LEU A 39 -2.47 -7.25 -8.56
C LEU A 39 -2.71 -7.66 -7.11
N ALA A 40 -2.21 -6.93 -6.14
CA ALA A 40 -2.28 -7.28 -4.71
C ALA A 40 -3.71 -7.37 -4.13
N ALA A 41 -4.73 -6.80 -4.75
CA ALA A 41 -6.11 -6.87 -4.26
C ALA A 41 -7.01 -7.71 -5.20
N PRO A 42 -7.57 -8.85 -4.79
CA PRO A 42 -7.50 -9.54 -3.49
C PRO A 42 -6.45 -10.68 -3.45
N CYS A 43 -5.24 -10.44 -3.91
CA CYS A 43 -4.14 -11.42 -3.94
C CYS A 43 -3.21 -11.21 -2.74
N THR A 44 -2.56 -12.27 -2.26
CA THR A 44 -1.47 -12.13 -1.28
C THR A 44 -0.22 -11.58 -1.99
N ASP A 45 0.60 -10.81 -1.27
CA ASP A 45 1.83 -10.24 -1.83
C ASP A 45 2.76 -11.33 -2.40
N GLU A 46 2.95 -12.44 -1.67
CA GLU A 46 3.76 -13.59 -2.13
C GLU A 46 3.29 -14.15 -3.47
N ARG A 47 1.97 -14.35 -3.65
CA ARG A 47 1.43 -14.82 -4.93
C ARG A 47 1.55 -13.76 -6.01
N GLY A 48 1.31 -12.50 -5.65
CA GLY A 48 1.46 -11.36 -6.55
C GLY A 48 2.89 -11.28 -7.09
N ASN A 49 3.89 -11.36 -6.22
CA ASN A 49 5.30 -11.30 -6.58
C ASN A 49 5.70 -12.41 -7.57
N LYS A 50 5.27 -13.66 -7.36
CA LYS A 50 5.50 -14.75 -8.32
C LYS A 50 4.86 -14.51 -9.69
N ILE A 51 3.69 -13.90 -9.72
CA ILE A 51 2.98 -13.63 -10.98
C ILE A 51 3.61 -12.46 -11.75
N VAL A 52 4.02 -11.40 -11.05
CA VAL A 52 4.68 -10.26 -11.72
C VAL A 52 6.05 -10.62 -12.28
N GLU A 53 6.77 -11.57 -11.69
CA GLU A 53 8.01 -12.11 -12.24
C GLU A 53 7.77 -12.65 -13.66
N VAL A 54 6.79 -13.54 -13.82
CA VAL A 54 6.39 -14.08 -15.13
C VAL A 54 5.93 -12.98 -16.11
N LEU A 55 5.18 -11.99 -15.60
CA LEU A 55 4.69 -10.89 -16.42
C LEU A 55 5.84 -10.01 -16.93
N TYR A 56 6.81 -9.69 -16.07
CA TYR A 56 7.93 -8.81 -16.42
C TYR A 56 9.00 -9.54 -17.26
N ASP A 57 9.14 -10.85 -17.13
CA ASP A 57 9.98 -11.65 -18.04
C ASP A 57 9.42 -11.61 -19.47
N LYS A 58 8.11 -11.72 -19.62
CA LYS A 58 7.46 -11.65 -20.93
C LYS A 58 7.37 -10.21 -21.48
N TYR A 59 7.13 -9.22 -20.61
CA TYR A 59 6.95 -7.81 -20.97
C TYR A 59 7.85 -6.91 -20.12
N PRO A 60 9.14 -6.78 -20.47
CA PRO A 60 10.14 -6.14 -19.60
C PRO A 60 10.10 -4.61 -19.58
N THR A 61 9.26 -3.97 -20.40
CA THR A 61 9.16 -2.51 -20.50
C THR A 61 7.70 -2.05 -20.50
N VAL A 62 7.49 -0.75 -20.21
CA VAL A 62 6.18 -0.11 -20.35
C VAL A 62 5.64 -0.29 -21.76
N ASP A 63 6.47 -0.08 -22.77
CA ASP A 63 6.05 -0.21 -24.18
C ASP A 63 5.62 -1.63 -24.53
N ALA A 64 6.42 -2.63 -24.11
CA ALA A 64 6.09 -4.03 -24.35
C ALA A 64 4.75 -4.43 -23.69
N LEU A 65 4.51 -3.95 -22.46
CA LEU A 65 3.27 -4.26 -21.75
C LEU A 65 2.08 -3.44 -22.28
N ALA A 66 2.31 -2.21 -22.76
CA ALA A 66 1.29 -1.38 -23.40
C ALA A 66 0.80 -1.98 -24.74
N ASP A 67 1.72 -2.57 -25.50
CA ASP A 67 1.44 -3.16 -26.82
C ASP A 67 0.97 -4.63 -26.74
N ALA A 68 1.01 -5.22 -25.54
CA ALA A 68 0.60 -6.61 -25.31
C ALA A 68 -0.92 -6.81 -25.50
N ASP A 69 -1.29 -8.00 -25.99
CA ASP A 69 -2.70 -8.41 -26.01
C ASP A 69 -3.24 -8.54 -24.58
N VAL A 70 -4.38 -7.91 -24.33
CA VAL A 70 -5.05 -7.94 -23.01
C VAL A 70 -5.41 -9.38 -22.61
N VAL A 71 -5.70 -10.26 -23.56
CA VAL A 71 -5.99 -11.68 -23.29
C VAL A 71 -4.75 -12.40 -22.74
N ASP A 72 -3.58 -12.12 -23.31
CA ASP A 72 -2.32 -12.69 -22.84
C ASP A 72 -1.96 -12.20 -21.43
N ILE A 73 -2.17 -10.91 -21.15
CA ILE A 73 -2.00 -10.36 -19.80
C ILE A 73 -2.98 -11.05 -18.84
N GLU A 74 -4.26 -11.21 -19.24
CA GLU A 74 -5.27 -11.87 -18.41
C GLU A 74 -4.88 -13.29 -18.04
N GLU A 75 -4.37 -14.07 -18.98
CA GLU A 75 -3.92 -15.44 -18.73
C GLU A 75 -2.86 -15.51 -17.64
N ILE A 76 -1.89 -14.61 -17.69
CA ILE A 76 -0.80 -14.52 -16.68
C ILE A 76 -1.36 -14.11 -15.33
N VAL A 77 -2.17 -13.05 -15.26
CA VAL A 77 -2.61 -12.45 -13.99
C VAL A 77 -3.84 -13.11 -13.37
N ARG A 78 -4.50 -14.03 -14.08
CA ARG A 78 -5.71 -14.76 -13.63
C ARG A 78 -5.58 -15.37 -12.22
N PRO A 79 -4.44 -15.98 -11.84
CA PRO A 79 -4.30 -16.55 -10.50
C PRO A 79 -4.38 -15.52 -9.35
N CYS A 80 -4.20 -14.21 -9.64
CA CYS A 80 -4.38 -13.15 -8.65
C CYS A 80 -5.86 -12.79 -8.39
N GLY A 81 -6.80 -13.45 -9.06
CA GLY A 81 -8.23 -13.12 -9.00
C GLY A 81 -8.58 -11.85 -9.79
N LEU A 82 -9.82 -11.74 -10.26
CA LEU A 82 -10.29 -10.61 -11.09
C LEU A 82 -9.43 -10.35 -12.35
N GLY A 83 -8.88 -11.42 -12.95
CA GLY A 83 -7.91 -11.35 -14.05
C GLY A 83 -8.31 -10.41 -15.17
N LYS A 84 -9.56 -10.55 -15.67
CA LYS A 84 -10.08 -9.71 -16.77
C LYS A 84 -10.08 -8.21 -16.46
N SER A 85 -10.48 -7.81 -15.25
CA SER A 85 -10.46 -6.40 -14.84
C SER A 85 -9.02 -5.91 -14.65
N LYS A 86 -8.18 -6.71 -14.00
CA LYS A 86 -6.77 -6.38 -13.76
C LYS A 86 -5.99 -6.21 -15.07
N ALA A 87 -6.16 -7.15 -16.01
CA ALA A 87 -5.50 -7.08 -17.32
C ALA A 87 -5.88 -5.82 -18.10
N ARG A 88 -7.18 -5.48 -18.13
CA ARG A 88 -7.65 -4.23 -18.77
C ARG A 88 -7.06 -2.99 -18.13
N ASP A 89 -7.06 -2.91 -16.78
CA ASP A 89 -6.53 -1.76 -16.06
C ASP A 89 -5.01 -1.63 -16.29
N ILE A 90 -4.27 -2.74 -16.24
CA ILE A 90 -2.82 -2.76 -16.50
C ILE A 90 -2.52 -2.29 -17.91
N SER A 91 -3.15 -2.89 -18.93
CA SER A 91 -2.95 -2.50 -20.33
C SER A 91 -3.26 -1.02 -20.56
N ALA A 92 -4.41 -0.54 -20.08
CA ALA A 92 -4.81 0.85 -20.23
C ALA A 92 -3.88 1.81 -19.48
N CYS A 93 -3.43 1.46 -18.28
CA CYS A 93 -2.45 2.24 -17.52
C CYS A 93 -1.12 2.36 -18.28
N MET A 94 -0.59 1.26 -18.80
CA MET A 94 0.67 1.26 -19.54
C MET A 94 0.58 2.05 -20.84
N LYS A 95 -0.56 1.99 -21.55
CA LYS A 95 -0.80 2.82 -22.75
C LYS A 95 -0.76 4.30 -22.42
N ILE A 96 -1.42 4.74 -21.35
CA ILE A 96 -1.39 6.14 -20.91
C ILE A 96 0.03 6.55 -20.51
N LEU A 97 0.77 5.70 -19.77
CA LEU A 97 2.16 6.00 -19.44
C LEU A 97 3.03 6.17 -20.69
N LYS A 98 2.86 5.29 -21.68
CA LYS A 98 3.58 5.36 -22.97
C LYS A 98 3.24 6.64 -23.73
N GLU A 99 1.96 6.93 -23.91
CA GLU A 99 1.47 7.98 -24.80
C GLU A 99 1.56 9.39 -24.19
N GLU A 100 1.25 9.53 -22.89
CA GLU A 100 1.13 10.84 -22.24
C GLU A 100 2.32 11.19 -21.34
N TYR A 101 3.02 10.18 -20.82
CA TYR A 101 4.10 10.38 -19.84
C TYR A 101 5.48 9.89 -20.30
N GLY A 102 5.63 9.50 -21.58
CA GLY A 102 6.91 9.02 -22.12
C GLY A 102 7.46 7.78 -21.39
N GLY A 103 6.57 6.88 -20.96
CA GLY A 103 6.90 5.66 -20.24
C GLY A 103 7.24 5.86 -18.75
N LYS A 104 7.10 7.09 -18.23
CA LYS A 104 7.41 7.40 -16.82
C LYS A 104 6.13 7.47 -15.97
N VAL A 105 6.25 7.09 -14.71
CA VAL A 105 5.17 7.28 -13.74
C VAL A 105 5.17 8.74 -13.30
N PRO A 106 4.00 9.44 -13.32
CA PRO A 106 3.94 10.83 -12.87
C PRO A 106 4.16 10.93 -11.35
N ASP A 107 4.89 11.97 -10.93
CA ASP A 107 5.17 12.27 -9.52
C ASP A 107 4.16 13.26 -8.91
N ASP A 108 2.96 13.25 -9.44
CA ASP A 108 1.82 14.06 -9.02
C ASP A 108 0.64 13.18 -8.60
N PHE A 109 0.08 13.46 -7.42
CA PHE A 109 -0.97 12.64 -6.83
C PHE A 109 -2.26 12.62 -7.67
N ASP A 110 -2.67 13.77 -8.21
CA ASP A 110 -3.89 13.87 -9.00
C ASP A 110 -3.71 13.24 -10.39
N ALA A 111 -2.51 13.30 -10.95
CA ALA A 111 -2.17 12.57 -12.17
C ALA A 111 -2.20 11.04 -11.95
N LEU A 112 -1.66 10.56 -10.84
CA LEU A 112 -1.74 9.13 -10.47
C LEU A 112 -3.19 8.65 -10.35
N LEU A 113 -4.09 9.46 -9.77
CA LEU A 113 -5.51 9.10 -9.63
C LEU A 113 -6.26 9.00 -10.97
N LYS A 114 -5.73 9.57 -12.05
CA LYS A 114 -6.30 9.46 -13.41
C LYS A 114 -5.92 8.17 -14.10
N LEU A 115 -4.88 7.48 -13.63
CA LEU A 115 -4.44 6.22 -14.21
C LEU A 115 -5.43 5.09 -13.93
N PRO A 116 -5.77 4.26 -14.92
CA PRO A 116 -6.65 3.11 -14.75
C PRO A 116 -6.17 2.16 -13.65
N GLY A 117 -7.09 1.77 -12.76
CA GLY A 117 -6.79 0.87 -11.66
C GLY A 117 -6.04 1.50 -10.48
N VAL A 118 -5.70 2.78 -10.53
CA VAL A 118 -5.01 3.50 -9.46
C VAL A 118 -6.02 4.25 -8.60
N GLY A 119 -6.22 3.76 -7.38
CA GLY A 119 -7.00 4.44 -6.37
C GLY A 119 -6.13 5.23 -5.39
N ARG A 120 -6.76 5.94 -4.45
CA ARG A 120 -6.09 6.77 -3.45
C ARG A 120 -5.02 6.03 -2.64
N LYS A 121 -5.31 4.78 -2.23
CA LYS A 121 -4.34 3.93 -1.53
C LYS A 121 -3.09 3.69 -2.38
N SER A 122 -3.29 3.32 -3.65
CA SER A 122 -2.18 3.04 -4.58
C SER A 122 -1.38 4.30 -4.89
N ALA A 123 -2.05 5.44 -5.11
CA ALA A 123 -1.40 6.71 -5.34
C ALA A 123 -0.52 7.12 -4.14
N ASN A 124 -1.03 7.00 -2.90
CA ASN A 124 -0.23 7.26 -1.69
C ASN A 124 1.00 6.34 -1.60
N LEU A 125 0.83 5.04 -1.91
CA LEU A 125 1.96 4.11 -1.88
C LEU A 125 3.05 4.53 -2.89
N ILE A 126 2.67 4.85 -4.12
CA ILE A 126 3.60 5.32 -5.15
C ILE A 126 4.28 6.63 -4.72
N MET A 127 3.54 7.58 -4.16
CA MET A 127 4.11 8.84 -3.69
C MET A 127 5.16 8.63 -2.60
N GLY A 128 4.89 7.75 -1.63
CA GLY A 128 5.83 7.44 -0.55
C GLY A 128 7.02 6.63 -1.01
N ASP A 129 6.77 5.47 -1.62
CA ASP A 129 7.80 4.47 -1.88
C ASP A 129 8.69 4.79 -3.10
N VAL A 130 8.13 5.43 -4.12
CA VAL A 130 8.88 5.76 -5.35
C VAL A 130 9.46 7.16 -5.28
N PHE A 131 8.68 8.13 -4.82
CA PHE A 131 9.07 9.54 -4.89
C PHE A 131 9.54 10.12 -3.56
N GLY A 132 9.51 9.36 -2.47
CA GLY A 132 9.89 9.83 -1.14
C GLY A 132 9.06 11.02 -0.64
N LYS A 133 7.84 11.19 -1.19
CA LYS A 133 6.94 12.28 -0.83
C LYS A 133 6.06 11.87 0.36
N PRO A 134 5.63 12.84 1.18
CA PRO A 134 4.72 12.54 2.28
C PRO A 134 3.48 11.78 1.81
N ALA A 135 3.22 10.64 2.45
CA ALA A 135 2.10 9.77 2.09
C ALA A 135 1.55 9.04 3.32
N ILE A 136 0.24 8.75 3.32
CA ILE A 136 -0.41 7.89 4.32
C ILE A 136 -1.21 6.83 3.59
N VAL A 137 -0.76 5.58 3.66
CA VAL A 137 -1.38 4.43 3.01
C VAL A 137 -2.42 3.82 3.93
N THR A 138 -3.70 4.15 3.74
CA THR A 138 -4.80 3.63 4.56
C THR A 138 -5.30 2.28 4.04
N ASP A 139 -4.54 1.24 4.33
CA ASP A 139 -4.94 -0.13 4.07
C ASP A 139 -5.76 -0.72 5.25
N THR A 140 -6.14 -1.98 5.14
CA THR A 140 -6.92 -2.66 6.20
C THR A 140 -6.16 -2.80 7.51
N HIS A 141 -4.83 -2.93 7.50
CA HIS A 141 -3.99 -2.96 8.69
C HIS A 141 -3.93 -1.57 9.33
N CYS A 142 -3.61 -0.55 8.56
CA CYS A 142 -3.59 0.83 9.03
C CYS A 142 -4.92 1.21 9.69
N ILE A 143 -6.05 1.06 8.99
CA ILE A 143 -7.38 1.42 9.51
C ILE A 143 -7.69 0.67 10.82
N ARG A 144 -7.40 -0.63 10.88
CA ARG A 144 -7.64 -1.44 12.08
C ARG A 144 -6.79 -0.97 13.25
N LEU A 145 -5.48 -0.85 13.04
CA LEU A 145 -4.55 -0.55 14.11
C LEU A 145 -4.70 0.86 14.66
N VAL A 146 -4.87 1.87 13.80
CA VAL A 146 -5.03 3.26 14.26
C VAL A 146 -6.29 3.45 15.09
N ASN A 147 -7.35 2.66 14.82
CA ASN A 147 -8.54 2.61 15.67
C ASN A 147 -8.27 1.90 17.00
N ARG A 148 -7.67 0.70 16.97
CA ARG A 148 -7.34 -0.06 18.19
C ARG A 148 -6.42 0.69 19.14
N ILE A 149 -5.39 1.34 18.59
CA ILE A 149 -4.42 2.15 19.34
C ILE A 149 -5.07 3.43 19.89
N GLY A 150 -6.12 3.94 19.22
CA GLY A 150 -6.82 5.17 19.58
C GLY A 150 -6.15 6.43 19.01
N LEU A 151 -5.60 6.33 17.82
CA LEU A 151 -5.15 7.47 17.01
C LEU A 151 -6.34 8.12 16.30
N VAL A 152 -7.34 7.32 15.93
CA VAL A 152 -8.64 7.77 15.42
C VAL A 152 -9.77 7.10 16.21
N ASP A 153 -10.99 7.65 16.17
CA ASP A 153 -12.11 7.15 16.95
C ASP A 153 -13.20 6.55 16.03
N GLY A 154 -13.15 5.24 15.80
CA GLY A 154 -14.17 4.49 15.08
C GLY A 154 -14.28 4.81 13.59
N ILE A 155 -13.32 5.49 12.99
CA ILE A 155 -13.34 5.88 11.58
C ILE A 155 -12.95 4.66 10.72
N LYS A 156 -13.83 4.24 9.80
CA LYS A 156 -13.60 3.10 8.90
C LYS A 156 -13.37 3.50 7.44
N GLU A 157 -13.82 4.68 7.04
CA GLU A 157 -13.63 5.18 5.68
C GLU A 157 -12.16 5.57 5.44
N PRO A 158 -11.47 4.97 4.44
CA PRO A 158 -10.03 5.16 4.24
C PRO A 158 -9.61 6.64 4.12
N LYS A 159 -10.32 7.43 3.30
CA LYS A 159 -10.01 8.85 3.11
C LYS A 159 -10.16 9.66 4.41
N LYS A 160 -11.17 9.36 5.23
CA LYS A 160 -11.36 10.04 6.52
C LYS A 160 -10.28 9.65 7.53
N VAL A 161 -9.84 8.39 7.52
CA VAL A 161 -8.70 7.94 8.34
C VAL A 161 -7.45 8.68 7.91
N GLU A 162 -7.13 8.72 6.63
CA GLU A 162 -5.98 9.45 6.08
C GLU A 162 -6.00 10.92 6.54
N MET A 163 -7.12 11.63 6.35
CA MET A 163 -7.24 13.04 6.74
C MET A 163 -7.13 13.26 8.26
N ALA A 164 -7.56 12.30 9.07
CA ALA A 164 -7.40 12.37 10.52
C ALA A 164 -5.94 12.14 10.94
N LEU A 165 -5.25 11.24 10.29
CA LEU A 165 -3.84 10.93 10.55
C LEU A 165 -2.92 12.09 10.15
N TRP A 166 -3.17 12.78 9.05
CA TRP A 166 -2.42 13.99 8.64
C TRP A 166 -2.38 15.10 9.70
N LYS A 167 -3.36 15.13 10.63
CA LYS A 167 -3.40 16.13 11.71
C LYS A 167 -2.47 15.82 12.88
N ILE A 168 -2.01 14.57 13.00
CA ILE A 168 -1.28 14.09 14.18
C ILE A 168 0.06 13.40 13.85
N ILE A 169 0.27 13.01 12.60
CA ILE A 169 1.51 12.35 12.15
C ILE A 169 2.35 13.37 11.39
N PRO A 170 3.66 13.48 11.69
CA PRO A 170 4.59 14.27 10.88
C PRO A 170 4.58 13.77 9.43
N PRO A 171 4.55 14.66 8.43
CA PRO A 171 4.45 14.28 7.02
C PRO A 171 5.52 13.27 6.58
N GLU A 172 6.75 13.43 7.04
CA GLU A 172 7.89 12.57 6.74
C GLU A 172 7.80 11.15 7.31
N GLU A 173 6.97 10.96 8.33
CA GLU A 173 6.81 9.67 9.01
C GLU A 173 5.65 8.82 8.45
N GLY A 174 4.82 9.40 7.60
CA GLY A 174 3.54 8.79 7.20
C GLY A 174 3.70 7.46 6.47
N SER A 175 4.56 7.42 5.43
CA SER A 175 4.76 6.20 4.61
C SER A 175 5.36 5.07 5.44
N ASP A 176 6.46 5.34 6.13
CA ASP A 176 7.15 4.37 6.97
C ASP A 176 6.27 3.81 8.09
N LEU A 177 5.50 4.69 8.76
CA LEU A 177 4.56 4.26 9.78
C LEU A 177 3.54 3.28 9.20
N CYS A 178 3.02 3.53 7.99
CA CYS A 178 2.07 2.63 7.35
C CYS A 178 2.66 1.25 7.08
N HIS A 179 3.90 1.16 6.62
CA HIS A 179 4.60 -0.13 6.46
C HIS A 179 4.77 -0.85 7.81
N ARG A 180 5.25 -0.16 8.83
CA ARG A 180 5.38 -0.73 10.18
C ARG A 180 4.05 -1.23 10.76
N LEU A 181 2.95 -0.52 10.48
CA LEU A 181 1.60 -0.97 10.87
C LEU A 181 1.17 -2.26 10.15
N VAL A 182 1.60 -2.46 8.89
CA VAL A 182 1.34 -3.73 8.18
C VAL A 182 2.07 -4.88 8.87
N TYR A 183 3.37 -4.74 9.15
CA TYR A 183 4.16 -5.77 9.84
C TYR A 183 3.57 -6.06 11.23
N HIS A 184 3.38 -5.03 12.04
CA HIS A 184 2.78 -5.18 13.37
C HIS A 184 1.36 -5.79 13.33
N GLY A 185 0.60 -5.49 12.30
CA GLY A 185 -0.73 -6.03 12.09
C GLY A 185 -0.78 -7.47 11.62
N ARG A 186 0.30 -7.98 11.02
CA ARG A 186 0.47 -9.40 10.65
C ARG A 186 0.96 -10.22 11.83
N ASP A 187 1.92 -9.71 12.58
CA ASP A 187 2.66 -10.48 13.58
C ASP A 187 2.01 -10.42 14.98
N VAL A 188 1.57 -9.27 15.41
CA VAL A 188 1.14 -9.01 16.78
C VAL A 188 -0.35 -8.62 16.86
N CYS A 189 -0.74 -7.54 16.19
CA CYS A 189 -2.11 -7.00 16.26
C CYS A 189 -3.02 -7.61 15.19
N THR A 190 -3.19 -8.92 15.24
CA THR A 190 -3.89 -9.73 14.21
C THR A 190 -5.37 -9.40 14.07
N ALA A 191 -5.95 -9.70 12.88
CA ALA A 191 -7.36 -9.42 12.59
C ALA A 191 -8.29 -10.59 12.89
N ARG A 192 -7.85 -11.82 12.60
CA ARG A 192 -8.69 -13.02 12.63
C ARG A 192 -8.56 -13.84 13.92
N THR A 193 -7.50 -13.62 14.66
CA THR A 193 -7.21 -14.26 15.93
C THR A 193 -7.12 -13.20 17.02
N LYS A 194 -7.15 -13.62 18.29
CA LYS A 194 -6.91 -12.71 19.41
C LYS A 194 -5.52 -12.07 19.25
N PRO A 195 -5.41 -10.72 19.30
CA PRO A 195 -4.11 -10.06 19.23
C PRO A 195 -3.20 -10.46 20.40
N HIS A 196 -1.90 -10.51 20.14
CA HIS A 196 -0.85 -10.81 21.11
C HIS A 196 -0.46 -9.56 21.91
N CYS A 197 -1.41 -9.00 22.68
CA CYS A 197 -1.20 -7.76 23.42
C CYS A 197 -0.09 -7.88 24.47
N ASP A 198 0.11 -9.07 25.04
CA ASP A 198 1.18 -9.40 25.97
C ASP A 198 2.60 -9.26 25.38
N LYS A 199 2.73 -9.31 24.06
CA LYS A 199 4.00 -9.15 23.33
C LYS A 199 4.08 -7.82 22.56
N CYS A 200 3.07 -6.96 22.72
CA CYS A 200 2.94 -5.74 21.93
C CYS A 200 3.78 -4.60 22.53
N CYS A 201 4.69 -4.03 21.74
CA CYS A 201 5.48 -2.86 22.14
C CYS A 201 4.64 -1.61 22.44
N LEU A 202 3.34 -1.63 22.10
CA LEU A 202 2.41 -0.53 22.31
C LEU A 202 1.41 -0.79 23.46
N GLU A 203 1.56 -1.87 24.23
CA GLU A 203 0.52 -2.34 25.16
C GLU A 203 0.05 -1.29 26.16
N ASP A 204 1.00 -0.59 26.77
CA ASP A 204 0.77 0.41 27.83
C ASP A 204 0.17 1.74 27.34
N ILE A 205 0.34 2.05 26.05
CA ILE A 205 -0.19 3.27 25.43
C ILE A 205 -1.43 3.04 24.55
N CYS A 206 -1.73 1.75 24.25
CA CYS A 206 -2.84 1.36 23.37
C CYS A 206 -4.18 1.43 24.09
N LYS A 207 -5.21 2.02 23.44
CA LYS A 207 -6.58 2.04 23.99
C LYS A 207 -7.29 0.70 23.88
N LYS A 208 -6.76 -0.27 23.14
CA LYS A 208 -7.32 -1.61 22.93
C LYS A 208 -8.78 -1.59 22.43
N GLN A 209 -9.15 -0.60 21.61
CA GLN A 209 -10.53 -0.48 21.11
C GLN A 209 -10.88 -1.63 20.17
N GLY A 210 -11.90 -2.42 20.52
CA GLY A 210 -12.34 -3.56 19.70
C GLY A 210 -11.36 -4.74 19.68
N VAL A 211 -10.62 -4.92 20.77
CA VAL A 211 -9.71 -6.06 21.02
C VAL A 211 -10.36 -7.03 22.00
#